data_8ff5e759176736e0a6ebfc3173c5501e
#
_entry.id   8ff5e759176736e0a6ebfc3173c5501e
#
_cell.length_a   1.000
_cell.length_b   1.000
_cell.length_c   1.000
_cell.angle_alpha   90.00
_cell.angle_beta   90.00
_cell.angle_gamma   90.00
#
_symmetry.space_group_name_H-M   'P 1'
#
loop_
_entity.id
_entity.type
_entity.pdbx_description
1 polymer ?
#
loop_
_entity_poly.entity_id
_entity_poly.type
_entity_poly.pdbx_seq_one_letter_code
_entity_poly.pdbx_strand_id
1 'polypeptide(L)'
;MHKLYIETVGCQMNMLDSEMVVADLRRQGYELAQDVDSADTILLNTCSVREQAENKTYSSLGRLRKVKKENPEKIIGVMGCMAQKDQQLIFRRAPYVDLVVGPGQLQQIPGLIEKARVEGGQHTAVSLGRTAGKLQDIKRSHETFDPMRDPTMRPNPFQAFLRIQIGCDKFCTYCIVPMTRGPEQGRHPQEIYDEAVILADQGAKEITLLGQTVNSYLHIDKDKQETRLADLLTRLHDINGLERIKFVTSYPKDMTLDLLQTIRDLKKVSPYLHVPLQSGSDAVLKRMKRGYTVGEYRDMMARINETLGDAAAVSSDFIVGFCGETDAEFQETVDLVKECRFKNSFIFKYSERPGTKAAGKLPDDVPFEVKRQRNNELLAVQNKISEEDNQSFLGRTVDVLIEGPSKRHDAAVNKVVNEEAQTKSLEDLDRVVVGDPASAAKESTLVQLSPATGKPIDEYKNHVADKQKAMLEQYERSGEMVQLTGRTHCDRIVVFDGSPRLIGRTEPIGIYDISGLTLMGTVVTDQAVGLVNLQKSS
;
A
#
# COMPACT_ATOMS: atom_id res chain seq x y z
N MET A 1 27.28 -17.01 3.31
CA MET A 1 25.90 -16.74 2.88
C MET A 1 25.55 -15.34 3.38
N HIS A 2 25.18 -14.44 2.47
CA HIS A 2 24.94 -13.03 2.84
C HIS A 2 23.55 -12.84 3.39
N LYS A 3 23.39 -11.95 4.37
CA LYS A 3 22.11 -11.64 5.01
C LYS A 3 21.64 -10.23 4.68
N LEU A 4 20.40 -10.14 4.22
CA LEU A 4 19.73 -8.91 3.83
C LEU A 4 18.67 -8.51 4.87
N TYR A 5 18.76 -7.31 5.40
CA TYR A 5 17.66 -6.65 6.09
C TYR A 5 17.06 -5.58 5.18
N ILE A 6 15.74 -5.55 5.04
CA ILE A 6 15.06 -4.52 4.26
C ILE A 6 13.91 -3.91 5.07
N GLU A 7 13.94 -2.58 5.22
CA GLU A 7 12.86 -1.81 5.84
C GLU A 7 12.12 -1.02 4.75
N THR A 8 10.79 -1.20 4.66
CA THR A 8 9.96 -0.50 3.68
C THR A 8 9.06 0.52 4.36
N VAL A 9 9.23 1.79 4.03
CA VAL A 9 8.41 2.89 4.53
C VAL A 9 7.77 3.61 3.33
N GLY A 10 6.50 3.31 3.04
CA GLY A 10 5.89 3.93 1.87
C GLY A 10 4.50 3.40 1.51
N CYS A 11 4.23 3.38 0.23
CA CYS A 11 2.97 2.90 -0.37
C CYS A 11 3.11 1.46 -0.90
N GLN A 12 2.03 0.92 -1.42
CA GLN A 12 1.98 -0.42 -2.03
C GLN A 12 3.02 -0.62 -3.14
N MET A 13 3.31 0.43 -3.93
CA MET A 13 4.39 0.38 -4.93
C MET A 13 5.76 0.15 -4.30
N ASN A 14 6.05 0.75 -3.13
CA ASN A 14 7.31 0.47 -2.42
C ASN A 14 7.35 -0.96 -1.88
N MET A 15 6.21 -1.48 -1.41
CA MET A 15 6.14 -2.88 -0.96
C MET A 15 6.46 -3.84 -2.11
N LEU A 16 5.87 -3.60 -3.28
CA LEU A 16 6.17 -4.35 -4.50
C LEU A 16 7.63 -4.22 -4.93
N ASP A 17 8.18 -2.99 -4.92
CA ASP A 17 9.59 -2.75 -5.22
C ASP A 17 10.52 -3.57 -4.29
N SER A 18 10.18 -3.68 -3.00
CA SER A 18 10.93 -4.50 -2.03
C SER A 18 10.80 -6.00 -2.28
N GLU A 19 9.59 -6.49 -2.61
CA GLU A 19 9.36 -7.90 -2.99
C GLU A 19 10.27 -8.30 -4.16
N MET A 20 10.36 -7.45 -5.18
CA MET A 20 11.19 -7.69 -6.37
C MET A 20 12.68 -7.72 -6.05
N VAL A 21 13.17 -6.76 -5.27
CA VAL A 21 14.59 -6.69 -4.87
C VAL A 21 14.98 -7.90 -4.02
N VAL A 22 14.13 -8.31 -3.10
CA VAL A 22 14.37 -9.51 -2.28
C VAL A 22 14.40 -10.77 -3.14
N ALA A 23 13.46 -10.91 -4.08
CA ALA A 23 13.44 -12.07 -4.99
C ALA A 23 14.74 -12.17 -5.82
N ASP A 24 15.25 -11.04 -6.31
CA ASP A 24 16.50 -11.00 -7.09
C ASP A 24 17.73 -11.32 -6.22
N LEU A 25 17.86 -10.73 -5.04
CA LEU A 25 18.96 -11.01 -4.13
C LEU A 25 18.95 -12.45 -3.60
N ARG A 26 17.78 -13.03 -3.35
CA ARG A 26 17.67 -14.45 -2.97
C ARG A 26 18.19 -15.40 -4.04
N ARG A 27 17.93 -15.12 -5.31
CA ARG A 27 18.53 -15.93 -6.42
C ARG A 27 20.05 -15.88 -6.41
N GLN A 28 20.62 -14.83 -5.84
CA GLN A 28 22.07 -14.68 -5.67
C GLN A 28 22.60 -15.24 -4.34
N GLY A 29 21.75 -15.96 -3.59
CA GLY A 29 22.14 -16.65 -2.36
C GLY A 29 22.04 -15.80 -1.09
N TYR A 30 21.27 -14.69 -1.11
CA TYR A 30 20.99 -13.91 0.10
C TYR A 30 19.87 -14.54 0.91
N GLU A 31 20.01 -14.49 2.24
CA GLU A 31 18.96 -14.81 3.19
C GLU A 31 18.42 -13.53 3.85
N LEU A 32 17.13 -13.53 4.22
CA LEU A 32 16.57 -12.42 4.99
C LEU A 32 17.03 -12.48 6.44
N ALA A 33 17.59 -11.37 6.92
CA ALA A 33 17.92 -11.15 8.33
C ALA A 33 16.66 -10.77 9.13
N GLN A 34 16.61 -11.15 10.40
CA GLN A 34 15.54 -10.77 11.31
C GLN A 34 15.65 -9.33 11.80
N ASP A 35 16.88 -8.87 11.93
CA ASP A 35 17.24 -7.57 12.47
C ASP A 35 18.44 -6.96 11.74
N VAL A 36 18.70 -5.71 12.03
CA VAL A 36 19.83 -4.92 11.48
C VAL A 36 21.19 -5.48 11.91
N ASP A 37 21.28 -6.03 13.12
CA ASP A 37 22.55 -6.46 13.69
C ASP A 37 23.06 -7.73 13.01
N SER A 38 22.18 -8.65 12.67
CA SER A 38 22.49 -9.90 11.96
C SER A 38 22.67 -9.75 10.45
N ALA A 39 22.36 -8.58 9.87
CA ALA A 39 22.42 -8.34 8.43
C ALA A 39 23.81 -7.90 7.96
N ASP A 40 24.25 -8.34 6.77
CA ASP A 40 25.43 -7.83 6.07
C ASP A 40 25.09 -6.67 5.13
N THR A 41 23.84 -6.66 4.65
CA THR A 41 23.29 -5.64 3.76
C THR A 41 21.98 -5.12 4.33
N ILE A 42 21.85 -3.80 4.42
CA ILE A 42 20.67 -3.11 4.96
C ILE A 42 20.13 -2.19 3.86
N LEU A 43 18.90 -2.41 3.44
CA LEU A 43 18.22 -1.59 2.44
C LEU A 43 17.02 -0.87 3.07
N LEU A 44 16.93 0.45 2.88
CA LEU A 44 15.80 1.26 3.26
C LEU A 44 15.02 1.66 2.00
N ASN A 45 13.83 1.09 1.81
CA ASN A 45 12.93 1.48 0.72
C ASN A 45 11.97 2.58 1.17
N THR A 46 11.99 3.71 0.46
CA THR A 46 11.45 4.96 0.99
C THR A 46 10.54 5.70 0.02
N CYS A 47 9.49 6.32 0.57
CA CYS A 47 8.54 7.15 -0.15
C CYS A 47 8.88 8.63 -0.02
N SER A 48 8.60 9.44 -1.06
CA SER A 48 8.69 10.91 -1.00
C SER A 48 7.33 11.62 -1.13
N VAL A 49 6.24 10.87 -1.13
CA VAL A 49 4.90 11.45 -1.16
C VAL A 49 4.49 11.96 0.22
N ARG A 50 4.86 11.25 1.29
CA ARG A 50 4.49 11.56 2.68
C ARG A 50 5.71 12.07 3.45
N GLU A 51 5.62 13.25 4.04
CA GLU A 51 6.69 13.86 4.86
C GLU A 51 7.11 12.96 6.04
N GLN A 52 6.13 12.37 6.71
CA GLN A 52 6.41 11.45 7.82
C GLN A 52 7.26 10.24 7.39
N ALA A 53 7.11 9.76 6.14
CA ALA A 53 7.93 8.67 5.61
C ALA A 53 9.39 9.11 5.43
N GLU A 54 9.62 10.31 4.91
CA GLU A 54 10.96 10.90 4.77
C GLU A 54 11.64 11.09 6.13
N ASN A 55 10.91 11.70 7.09
CA ASN A 55 11.43 11.93 8.45
C ASN A 55 11.77 10.61 9.15
N LYS A 56 10.93 9.58 9.00
CA LYS A 56 11.20 8.26 9.55
C LYS A 56 12.45 7.63 8.94
N THR A 57 12.64 7.77 7.63
CA THR A 57 13.82 7.27 6.94
C THR A 57 15.10 7.94 7.43
N TYR A 58 15.12 9.27 7.55
CA TYR A 58 16.31 9.95 8.11
C TYR A 58 16.55 9.58 9.57
N SER A 59 15.51 9.33 10.36
CA SER A 59 15.63 8.82 11.73
C SER A 59 16.23 7.41 11.76
N SER A 60 15.79 6.51 10.86
CA SER A 60 16.38 5.16 10.70
C SER A 60 17.84 5.25 10.27
N LEU A 61 18.16 6.10 9.30
CA LEU A 61 19.55 6.36 8.91
C LEU A 61 20.38 6.81 10.11
N GLY A 62 19.88 7.74 10.94
CA GLY A 62 20.57 8.18 12.14
C GLY A 62 21.00 7.03 13.06
N ARG A 63 20.13 6.04 13.25
CA ARG A 63 20.44 4.81 14.03
C ARG A 63 21.51 3.95 13.35
N LEU A 64 21.45 3.80 12.03
CA LEU A 64 22.41 3.01 11.25
C LEU A 64 23.84 3.56 11.28
N ARG A 65 24.03 4.84 11.63
CA ARG A 65 25.37 5.43 11.82
C ARG A 65 26.22 4.66 12.84
N LYS A 66 25.61 4.25 13.97
CA LYS A 66 26.29 3.45 15.00
C LYS A 66 26.65 2.06 14.47
N VAL A 67 25.69 1.40 13.82
CA VAL A 67 25.86 0.07 13.23
C VAL A 67 27.01 0.05 12.21
N LYS A 68 27.07 1.04 11.31
CA LYS A 68 28.16 1.14 10.31
C LYS A 68 29.52 1.44 10.95
N LYS A 69 29.55 2.23 12.04
CA LYS A 69 30.77 2.50 12.77
C LYS A 69 31.36 1.26 13.47
N GLU A 70 30.48 0.44 14.04
CA GLU A 70 30.83 -0.82 14.70
C GLU A 70 31.19 -1.92 13.72
N ASN A 71 30.56 -1.92 12.54
CA ASN A 71 30.75 -2.91 11.48
C ASN A 71 30.91 -2.21 10.11
N PRO A 72 32.10 -1.72 9.76
CA PRO A 72 32.33 -0.97 8.51
C PRO A 72 32.02 -1.74 7.24
N GLU A 73 32.11 -3.09 7.26
CA GLU A 73 31.86 -3.98 6.11
C GLU A 73 30.37 -4.09 5.74
N LYS A 74 29.45 -3.71 6.63
CA LYS A 74 28.03 -3.73 6.33
C LYS A 74 27.70 -2.73 5.22
N ILE A 75 26.91 -3.15 4.24
CA ILE A 75 26.42 -2.28 3.16
C ILE A 75 25.09 -1.64 3.56
N ILE A 76 25.01 -0.32 3.49
CA ILE A 76 23.78 0.45 3.75
C ILE A 76 23.31 1.11 2.46
N GLY A 77 22.10 0.76 2.01
CA GLY A 77 21.50 1.33 0.81
C GLY A 77 20.17 2.02 1.08
N VAL A 78 19.92 3.11 0.36
CA VAL A 78 18.62 3.79 0.31
C VAL A 78 18.05 3.63 -1.09
N MET A 79 16.84 3.14 -1.20
CA MET A 79 16.16 2.92 -2.48
C MET A 79 14.77 3.55 -2.51
N GLY A 80 14.18 3.63 -3.70
CA GLY A 80 12.81 4.11 -3.89
C GLY A 80 12.70 5.60 -4.24
N CYS A 81 11.49 6.17 -4.04
CA CYS A 81 11.17 7.52 -4.49
C CYS A 81 12.01 8.62 -3.82
N MET A 82 12.34 8.46 -2.54
CA MET A 82 13.20 9.41 -1.83
C MET A 82 14.64 9.37 -2.37
N ALA A 83 15.17 8.18 -2.65
CA ALA A 83 16.48 8.02 -3.27
C ALA A 83 16.54 8.75 -4.62
N GLN A 84 15.50 8.62 -5.44
CA GLN A 84 15.38 9.31 -6.72
C GLN A 84 15.28 10.83 -6.58
N LYS A 85 14.59 11.33 -5.54
CA LYS A 85 14.41 12.76 -5.30
C LYS A 85 15.67 13.41 -4.70
N ASP A 86 16.19 12.83 -3.60
CA ASP A 86 17.21 13.46 -2.77
C ASP A 86 18.64 13.15 -3.22
N GLN A 87 18.86 12.05 -3.91
CA GLN A 87 20.14 11.70 -4.56
C GLN A 87 21.37 12.01 -3.67
N GLN A 88 22.23 12.93 -4.09
CA GLN A 88 23.43 13.34 -3.37
C GLN A 88 23.16 13.98 -2.00
N LEU A 89 21.95 14.47 -1.73
CA LEU A 89 21.59 14.99 -0.41
C LEU A 89 21.63 13.89 0.66
N ILE A 90 21.27 12.64 0.27
CA ILE A 90 21.34 11.48 1.19
C ILE A 90 22.76 11.27 1.66
N PHE A 91 23.73 11.23 0.74
CA PHE A 91 25.15 11.06 1.09
C PHE A 91 25.69 12.22 1.94
N ARG A 92 25.27 13.47 1.65
CA ARG A 92 25.65 14.62 2.47
C ARG A 92 25.14 14.54 3.90
N ARG A 93 23.91 14.05 4.11
CA ARG A 93 23.30 13.91 5.44
C ARG A 93 23.74 12.63 6.16
N ALA A 94 24.02 11.57 5.40
CA ALA A 94 24.42 10.25 5.89
C ALA A 94 25.62 9.72 5.08
N PRO A 95 26.85 10.24 5.33
CA PRO A 95 28.06 9.88 4.56
C PRO A 95 28.45 8.40 4.61
N TYR A 96 27.86 7.65 5.53
CA TYR A 96 28.07 6.22 5.74
C TYR A 96 27.10 5.35 4.90
N VAL A 97 26.23 5.94 4.12
CA VAL A 97 25.40 5.23 3.13
C VAL A 97 26.28 4.90 1.92
N ASP A 98 26.21 3.64 1.48
CA ASP A 98 26.99 3.14 0.35
C ASP A 98 26.22 3.22 -0.98
N LEU A 99 24.88 3.03 -0.94
CA LEU A 99 24.05 2.94 -2.14
C LEU A 99 22.86 3.90 -2.11
N VAL A 100 22.60 4.59 -3.24
CA VAL A 100 21.37 5.36 -3.47
C VAL A 100 20.78 4.97 -4.82
N VAL A 101 19.58 4.31 -4.80
CA VAL A 101 19.02 3.68 -5.98
C VAL A 101 17.57 4.13 -6.21
N GLY A 102 17.29 4.74 -7.36
CA GLY A 102 15.95 5.15 -7.77
C GLY A 102 15.05 3.95 -8.14
N PRO A 103 13.72 4.14 -8.14
CA PRO A 103 12.77 3.05 -8.37
C PRO A 103 12.82 2.44 -9.78
N GLY A 104 13.44 3.11 -10.73
CA GLY A 104 13.63 2.58 -12.08
C GLY A 104 14.96 1.85 -12.27
N GLN A 105 15.77 1.68 -11.22
CA GLN A 105 17.10 1.09 -11.30
C GLN A 105 17.28 -0.07 -10.30
N LEU A 106 16.17 -0.63 -9.82
CA LEU A 106 16.20 -1.67 -8.76
C LEU A 106 17.00 -2.91 -9.20
N GLN A 107 16.97 -3.27 -10.47
CA GLN A 107 17.72 -4.37 -11.05
C GLN A 107 19.25 -4.19 -10.95
N GLN A 108 19.73 -2.98 -10.70
CA GLN A 108 21.17 -2.73 -10.51
C GLN A 108 21.64 -2.97 -9.07
N ILE A 109 20.71 -3.13 -8.11
CA ILE A 109 21.02 -3.25 -6.68
C ILE A 109 22.03 -4.37 -6.41
N PRO A 110 21.87 -5.60 -6.93
CA PRO A 110 22.83 -6.67 -6.66
C PRO A 110 24.25 -6.32 -7.12
N GLY A 111 24.40 -5.83 -8.35
CA GLY A 111 25.70 -5.42 -8.87
C GLY A 111 26.33 -4.26 -8.12
N LEU A 112 25.50 -3.31 -7.64
CA LEU A 112 25.99 -2.18 -6.83
C LEU A 112 26.43 -2.61 -5.43
N ILE A 113 25.76 -3.59 -4.83
CA ILE A 113 26.17 -4.17 -3.55
C ILE A 113 27.55 -4.81 -3.69
N GLU A 114 27.76 -5.65 -4.71
CA GLU A 114 29.06 -6.30 -4.97
C GLU A 114 30.15 -5.25 -5.26
N LYS A 115 29.83 -4.25 -6.06
CA LYS A 115 30.76 -3.15 -6.32
C LYS A 115 31.15 -2.40 -5.05
N ALA A 116 30.19 -2.09 -4.16
CA ALA A 116 30.46 -1.44 -2.89
C ALA A 116 31.33 -2.30 -1.95
N ARG A 117 31.19 -3.63 -2.00
CA ARG A 117 32.03 -4.56 -1.24
C ARG A 117 33.48 -4.60 -1.72
N VAL A 118 33.66 -4.62 -3.05
CA VAL A 118 35.00 -4.78 -3.64
C VAL A 118 35.76 -3.46 -3.70
N GLU A 119 35.11 -2.40 -4.18
CA GLU A 119 35.74 -1.10 -4.43
C GLU A 119 35.57 -0.12 -3.27
N GLY A 120 34.58 -0.38 -2.38
CA GLY A 120 34.16 0.61 -1.38
C GLY A 120 33.50 1.83 -2.02
N GLY A 121 33.29 2.88 -1.21
CA GLY A 121 32.80 4.17 -1.69
C GLY A 121 31.27 4.23 -1.87
N GLN A 122 30.81 5.33 -2.47
CA GLN A 122 29.39 5.65 -2.63
C GLN A 122 28.96 5.43 -4.08
N HIS A 123 27.88 4.67 -4.29
CA HIS A 123 27.38 4.31 -5.60
C HIS A 123 25.93 4.80 -5.78
N THR A 124 25.63 5.35 -6.96
CA THR A 124 24.32 5.93 -7.26
C THR A 124 23.78 5.42 -8.58
N ALA A 125 22.48 5.04 -8.58
CA ALA A 125 21.72 4.71 -9.79
C ALA A 125 20.35 5.38 -9.73
N VAL A 126 20.20 6.57 -10.34
CA VAL A 126 19.01 7.46 -10.24
C VAL A 126 18.67 8.12 -11.58
N SER A 127 18.58 7.37 -12.66
CA SER A 127 18.51 7.91 -14.04
C SER A 127 17.11 8.18 -14.60
N LEU A 128 16.04 8.23 -13.76
CA LEU A 128 14.66 8.41 -14.22
C LEU A 128 14.19 9.86 -14.41
N GLY A 129 15.08 10.85 -14.28
CA GLY A 129 14.69 12.24 -14.52
C GLY A 129 14.33 12.48 -15.99
N ARG A 130 13.17 13.09 -16.27
CA ARG A 130 12.77 13.54 -17.63
C ARG A 130 13.80 14.42 -18.30
N THR A 131 14.67 15.06 -17.51
CA THR A 131 15.72 15.96 -17.93
C THR A 131 17.08 15.31 -18.10
N ALA A 132 17.30 14.10 -17.59
CA ALA A 132 18.62 13.45 -17.52
C ALA A 132 18.68 12.06 -18.17
N GLY A 133 17.54 11.42 -18.46
CA GLY A 133 17.52 10.06 -19.03
C GLY A 133 17.23 10.08 -20.54
N LYS A 134 17.94 9.25 -21.32
CA LYS A 134 17.52 8.94 -22.68
C LYS A 134 16.21 8.14 -22.62
N LEU A 135 15.30 8.37 -23.57
CA LEU A 135 14.02 7.65 -23.65
C LEU A 135 14.20 6.12 -23.60
N GLN A 136 15.32 5.61 -24.10
CA GLN A 136 15.70 4.21 -24.06
C GLN A 136 16.04 3.73 -22.64
N ASP A 137 16.67 4.56 -21.79
CA ASP A 137 17.00 4.19 -20.41
C ASP A 137 15.74 4.14 -19.55
N ILE A 138 14.79 5.04 -19.83
CA ILE A 138 13.49 5.05 -19.19
C ILE A 138 12.69 3.81 -19.57
N LYS A 139 12.68 3.40 -20.84
CA LYS A 139 12.04 2.16 -21.28
C LYS A 139 12.68 0.94 -20.64
N ARG A 140 14.01 0.82 -20.68
CA ARG A 140 14.74 -0.31 -20.07
C ARG A 140 14.50 -0.45 -18.58
N SER A 141 14.36 0.65 -17.85
CA SER A 141 14.08 0.62 -16.41
C SER A 141 12.72 -0.01 -16.07
N HIS A 142 11.84 -0.13 -17.06
CA HIS A 142 10.49 -0.72 -16.92
C HIS A 142 10.33 -2.06 -17.61
N GLU A 143 11.27 -2.44 -18.48
CA GLU A 143 11.26 -3.71 -19.21
C GLU A 143 11.74 -4.91 -18.35
N THR A 144 12.50 -4.67 -17.30
CA THR A 144 13.03 -5.74 -16.45
C THR A 144 12.03 -6.14 -15.37
N PHE A 145 11.00 -6.85 -15.80
CA PHE A 145 10.14 -7.61 -14.91
C PHE A 145 10.53 -9.07 -14.97
N ASP A 146 11.18 -9.52 -13.93
CA ASP A 146 11.21 -10.94 -13.66
C ASP A 146 9.88 -11.27 -12.95
N PRO A 147 9.06 -12.17 -13.50
CA PRO A 147 7.81 -12.58 -12.88
C PRO A 147 8.02 -13.34 -11.56
N MET A 148 9.26 -13.70 -11.24
CA MET A 148 9.59 -14.38 -10.00
C MET A 148 9.62 -13.39 -8.84
N ARG A 149 8.66 -13.54 -7.97
CA ARG A 149 8.48 -12.74 -6.77
C ARG A 149 8.58 -13.57 -5.52
N ASP A 150 8.94 -12.93 -4.42
CA ASP A 150 9.04 -13.61 -3.14
C ASP A 150 7.71 -13.52 -2.36
N PRO A 151 6.91 -14.60 -2.31
CA PRO A 151 5.65 -14.57 -1.58
C PRO A 151 5.80 -14.27 -0.09
N THR A 152 7.00 -14.49 0.50
CA THR A 152 7.25 -14.23 1.92
C THR A 152 7.31 -12.75 2.27
N MET A 153 7.48 -11.90 1.24
CA MET A 153 7.48 -10.45 1.36
C MET A 153 6.07 -9.83 1.35
N ARG A 154 5.05 -10.60 1.02
CA ARG A 154 3.68 -10.12 0.96
C ARG A 154 3.10 -9.92 2.36
N PRO A 155 2.19 -8.94 2.55
CA PRO A 155 1.49 -8.77 3.82
C PRO A 155 0.79 -10.03 4.29
N ASN A 156 0.20 -10.75 3.35
CA ASN A 156 -0.29 -12.11 3.52
C ASN A 156 -0.11 -12.91 2.20
N PRO A 157 -0.04 -14.26 2.26
CA PRO A 157 0.35 -15.08 1.11
C PRO A 157 -0.70 -15.12 0.00
N PHE A 158 -1.97 -14.83 0.29
CA PHE A 158 -3.07 -14.90 -0.67
C PHE A 158 -3.46 -13.54 -1.28
N GLN A 159 -2.73 -12.48 -0.96
CA GLN A 159 -2.87 -11.15 -1.59
C GLN A 159 -1.56 -10.74 -2.26
N ALA A 160 -1.63 -10.26 -3.50
CA ALA A 160 -0.47 -9.82 -4.25
C ALA A 160 -0.71 -8.48 -4.94
N PHE A 161 0.36 -7.69 -5.09
CA PHE A 161 0.34 -6.49 -5.90
C PHE A 161 0.82 -6.80 -7.32
N LEU A 162 0.14 -6.27 -8.32
CA LEU A 162 0.48 -6.43 -9.72
C LEU A 162 0.60 -5.07 -10.38
N ARG A 163 1.81 -4.66 -10.72
CA ARG A 163 2.04 -3.39 -11.39
C ARG A 163 1.69 -3.48 -12.86
N ILE A 164 0.72 -2.66 -13.31
CA ILE A 164 0.29 -2.61 -14.71
C ILE A 164 0.86 -1.41 -15.45
N GLN A 165 1.20 -0.35 -14.71
CA GLN A 165 1.84 0.84 -15.27
C GLN A 165 2.70 1.55 -14.23
N ILE A 166 3.59 2.43 -14.69
CA ILE A 166 4.45 3.26 -13.85
C ILE A 166 4.52 4.68 -14.43
N GLY A 167 4.80 5.66 -13.54
CA GLY A 167 4.88 7.07 -13.93
C GLY A 167 3.52 7.73 -14.08
N CYS A 168 3.54 9.07 -14.29
CA CYS A 168 2.31 9.83 -14.40
C CYS A 168 2.53 11.11 -15.22
N ASP A 169 1.62 11.39 -16.17
CA ASP A 169 1.65 12.54 -17.08
C ASP A 169 0.60 13.61 -16.75
N LYS A 170 -0.05 13.53 -15.57
CA LYS A 170 -1.07 14.51 -15.17
C LYS A 170 -0.46 15.84 -14.69
N PHE A 171 0.79 15.88 -14.23
CA PHE A 171 1.55 17.08 -13.84
C PHE A 171 0.84 18.02 -12.85
N CYS A 172 0.19 17.45 -11.84
CA CYS A 172 -0.37 18.23 -10.74
C CYS A 172 0.73 19.06 -10.05
N THR A 173 0.43 20.31 -9.68
CA THR A 173 1.46 21.28 -9.24
C THR A 173 2.19 20.88 -7.97
N TYR A 174 1.55 20.14 -7.07
CA TYR A 174 2.09 19.66 -5.80
C TYR A 174 2.79 18.31 -5.88
N CYS A 175 2.67 17.60 -7.01
CA CYS A 175 3.02 16.19 -7.09
C CYS A 175 4.46 15.96 -7.55
N ILE A 176 5.19 15.14 -6.76
CA ILE A 176 6.58 14.77 -7.04
C ILE A 176 6.71 13.53 -7.95
N VAL A 177 5.63 12.80 -8.17
CA VAL A 177 5.63 11.52 -8.91
C VAL A 177 6.26 11.61 -10.31
N PRO A 178 5.97 12.63 -11.15
CA PRO A 178 6.62 12.75 -12.46
C PRO A 178 8.15 12.83 -12.42
N MET A 179 8.71 13.28 -11.29
CA MET A 179 10.16 13.35 -11.08
C MET A 179 10.74 12.06 -10.51
N THR A 180 9.94 11.31 -9.74
CA THR A 180 10.42 10.12 -9.02
C THR A 180 10.09 8.80 -9.70
N ARG A 181 9.02 8.75 -10.49
CA ARG A 181 8.56 7.56 -11.22
C ARG A 181 8.57 7.73 -12.75
N GLY A 182 8.89 8.95 -13.24
CA GLY A 182 9.02 9.23 -14.67
C GLY A 182 7.70 9.40 -15.42
N PRO A 183 7.75 9.31 -16.76
CA PRO A 183 6.57 9.38 -17.62
C PRO A 183 5.67 8.15 -17.47
N GLU A 184 4.39 8.31 -17.80
CA GLU A 184 3.42 7.23 -17.79
C GLU A 184 3.76 6.19 -18.85
N GLN A 185 3.86 4.91 -18.42
CA GLN A 185 4.16 3.77 -19.28
C GLN A 185 3.34 2.56 -18.82
N GLY A 186 2.44 2.09 -19.69
CA GLY A 186 1.71 0.84 -19.51
C GLY A 186 2.59 -0.36 -19.87
N ARG A 187 2.51 -1.43 -19.09
CA ARG A 187 3.13 -2.72 -19.42
C ARG A 187 2.35 -3.44 -20.51
N HIS A 188 3.01 -4.38 -21.18
CA HIS A 188 2.37 -5.22 -22.17
C HIS A 188 1.26 -6.08 -21.54
N PRO A 189 0.02 -6.15 -22.12
CA PRO A 189 -1.09 -6.89 -21.51
C PRO A 189 -0.80 -8.38 -21.29
N GLN A 190 -0.01 -9.01 -22.16
CA GLN A 190 0.36 -10.42 -22.03
C GLN A 190 1.29 -10.64 -20.84
N GLU A 191 2.27 -9.76 -20.62
CA GLU A 191 3.18 -9.87 -19.47
C GLU A 191 2.42 -9.71 -18.13
N ILE A 192 1.42 -8.82 -18.10
CA ILE A 192 0.55 -8.63 -16.93
C ILE A 192 -0.27 -9.90 -16.68
N TYR A 193 -0.82 -10.50 -17.73
CA TYR A 193 -1.60 -11.73 -17.64
C TYR A 193 -0.74 -12.90 -17.15
N ASP A 194 0.43 -13.10 -17.75
CA ASP A 194 1.35 -14.20 -17.39
C ASP A 194 1.80 -14.08 -15.93
N GLU A 195 2.12 -12.87 -15.48
CA GLU A 195 2.46 -12.62 -14.08
C GLU A 195 1.27 -12.87 -13.14
N ALA A 196 0.05 -12.50 -13.53
CA ALA A 196 -1.15 -12.76 -12.74
C ALA A 196 -1.41 -14.28 -12.60
N VAL A 197 -1.18 -15.07 -13.64
CA VAL A 197 -1.26 -16.54 -13.59
C VAL A 197 -0.23 -17.09 -12.60
N ILE A 198 1.01 -16.64 -12.66
CA ILE A 198 2.05 -17.06 -11.72
C ILE A 198 1.68 -16.72 -10.28
N LEU A 199 1.13 -15.52 -10.04
CA LEU A 199 0.67 -15.11 -8.71
C LEU A 199 -0.47 -16.01 -8.20
N ALA A 200 -1.43 -16.37 -9.06
CA ALA A 200 -2.51 -17.29 -8.73
C ALA A 200 -1.98 -18.70 -8.42
N ASP A 201 -1.04 -19.21 -9.21
CA ASP A 201 -0.37 -20.49 -8.98
C ASP A 201 0.43 -20.53 -7.68
N GLN A 202 0.94 -19.37 -7.23
CA GLN A 202 1.57 -19.18 -5.92
C GLN A 202 0.57 -19.06 -4.76
N GLY A 203 -0.74 -19.19 -5.02
CA GLY A 203 -1.80 -19.14 -4.03
C GLY A 203 -2.41 -17.76 -3.79
N ALA A 204 -2.10 -16.75 -4.61
CA ALA A 204 -2.78 -15.48 -4.51
C ALA A 204 -4.24 -15.60 -4.94
N LYS A 205 -5.16 -15.24 -4.07
CA LYS A 205 -6.60 -15.17 -4.32
C LYS A 205 -7.08 -13.78 -4.69
N GLU A 206 -6.39 -12.77 -4.19
CA GLU A 206 -6.62 -11.36 -4.49
C GLU A 206 -5.38 -10.76 -5.15
N ILE A 207 -5.59 -10.06 -6.26
CA ILE A 207 -4.58 -9.18 -6.85
C ILE A 207 -5.05 -7.74 -6.81
N THR A 208 -4.13 -6.84 -6.47
CA THR A 208 -4.36 -5.40 -6.56
C THR A 208 -3.51 -4.82 -7.67
N LEU A 209 -4.15 -4.28 -8.71
CA LEU A 209 -3.47 -3.63 -9.81
C LEU A 209 -2.92 -2.28 -9.37
N LEU A 210 -1.63 -2.05 -9.62
CA LEU A 210 -0.92 -0.85 -9.20
C LEU A 210 -0.47 0.00 -10.38
N GLY A 211 -0.57 1.31 -10.19
CA GLY A 211 -0.10 2.37 -11.05
C GLY A 211 -0.22 3.72 -10.33
N GLN A 212 0.13 4.82 -10.98
CA GLN A 212 -0.10 6.16 -10.44
C GLN A 212 -1.47 6.74 -10.85
N THR A 213 -2.03 6.20 -11.94
CA THR A 213 -3.38 6.49 -12.46
C THR A 213 -3.86 5.23 -13.17
N VAL A 214 -4.26 4.20 -12.39
CA VAL A 214 -4.50 2.84 -12.91
C VAL A 214 -5.57 2.80 -14.00
N ASN A 215 -6.64 3.57 -13.85
CA ASN A 215 -7.71 3.65 -14.86
C ASN A 215 -7.32 4.42 -16.14
N SER A 216 -6.13 5.04 -16.17
CA SER A 216 -5.55 5.62 -17.40
C SER A 216 -4.74 4.58 -18.19
N TYR A 217 -4.67 3.31 -17.72
CA TYR A 217 -3.90 2.29 -18.41
C TYR A 217 -4.30 2.19 -19.89
N LEU A 218 -3.28 2.29 -20.74
CA LEU A 218 -3.38 2.16 -22.17
C LEU A 218 -2.12 1.49 -22.71
N HIS A 219 -2.31 0.42 -23.45
CA HIS A 219 -1.26 -0.18 -24.26
C HIS A 219 -1.69 -0.16 -25.73
N ILE A 220 -0.78 0.27 -26.59
CA ILE A 220 -0.99 0.29 -28.05
C ILE A 220 0.04 -0.64 -28.65
N ASP A 221 -0.42 -1.71 -29.31
CA ASP A 221 0.45 -2.67 -29.94
C ASP A 221 0.99 -2.17 -31.31
N LYS A 222 1.74 -3.04 -32.00
CA LYS A 222 2.34 -2.75 -33.31
C LYS A 222 1.30 -2.54 -34.41
N ASP A 223 0.12 -3.15 -34.26
CA ASP A 223 -1.00 -3.08 -35.19
C ASP A 223 -1.98 -1.96 -34.82
N LYS A 224 -1.58 -1.08 -33.88
CA LYS A 224 -2.35 0.05 -33.34
C LYS A 224 -3.64 -0.38 -32.61
N GLN A 225 -3.72 -1.62 -32.15
CA GLN A 225 -4.82 -2.05 -31.28
C GLN A 225 -4.58 -1.51 -29.86
N GLU A 226 -5.63 -0.89 -29.32
CA GLU A 226 -5.61 -0.37 -27.97
C GLU A 226 -6.12 -1.45 -26.99
N THR A 227 -5.41 -1.60 -25.89
CA THR A 227 -5.87 -2.35 -24.71
C THR A 227 -5.98 -1.38 -23.54
N ARG A 228 -7.18 -1.22 -23.01
CA ARG A 228 -7.48 -0.35 -21.86
C ARG A 228 -7.67 -1.19 -20.59
N LEU A 229 -7.90 -0.51 -19.45
CA LEU A 229 -8.10 -1.22 -18.18
C LEU A 229 -9.30 -2.18 -18.23
N ALA A 230 -10.40 -1.80 -18.87
CA ALA A 230 -11.58 -2.67 -19.03
C ALA A 230 -11.25 -4.00 -19.73
N ASP A 231 -10.49 -3.94 -20.83
CA ASP A 231 -10.03 -5.12 -21.57
C ASP A 231 -9.10 -5.99 -20.71
N LEU A 232 -8.20 -5.34 -19.97
CA LEU A 232 -7.28 -6.05 -19.08
C LEU A 232 -8.02 -6.76 -17.94
N LEU A 233 -9.01 -6.10 -17.31
CA LEU A 233 -9.84 -6.70 -16.26
C LEU A 233 -10.61 -7.92 -16.78
N THR A 234 -11.14 -7.84 -17.99
CA THR A 234 -11.84 -8.96 -18.64
C THR A 234 -10.92 -10.16 -18.81
N ARG A 235 -9.69 -9.94 -19.27
CA ARG A 235 -8.69 -11.03 -19.41
C ARG A 235 -8.28 -11.62 -18.07
N LEU A 236 -8.06 -10.80 -17.06
CA LEU A 236 -7.63 -11.25 -15.73
C LEU A 236 -8.76 -11.98 -14.97
N HIS A 237 -10.02 -11.66 -15.26
CA HIS A 237 -11.19 -12.29 -14.64
C HIS A 237 -11.23 -13.80 -14.86
N ASP A 238 -10.75 -14.30 -16.00
CA ASP A 238 -10.82 -15.71 -16.37
C ASP A 238 -9.71 -16.56 -15.72
N ILE A 239 -8.77 -15.94 -15.01
CA ILE A 239 -7.69 -16.66 -14.32
C ILE A 239 -8.26 -17.50 -13.19
N ASN A 240 -7.98 -18.82 -13.23
CA ASN A 240 -8.33 -19.75 -12.19
C ASN A 240 -7.52 -19.46 -10.90
N GLY A 241 -8.14 -19.66 -9.74
CA GLY A 241 -7.52 -19.42 -8.44
C GLY A 241 -7.66 -17.97 -7.95
N LEU A 242 -7.87 -16.97 -8.82
CA LEU A 242 -8.22 -15.62 -8.42
C LEU A 242 -9.69 -15.52 -8.02
N GLU A 243 -9.95 -14.96 -6.84
CA GLU A 243 -11.29 -14.68 -6.31
C GLU A 243 -11.63 -13.18 -6.37
N ARG A 244 -10.60 -12.29 -6.31
CA ARG A 244 -10.81 -10.85 -6.28
C ARG A 244 -9.73 -10.09 -7.05
N ILE A 245 -10.16 -9.11 -7.84
CA ILE A 245 -9.31 -8.17 -8.56
C ILE A 245 -9.63 -6.76 -8.09
N LYS A 246 -8.64 -6.05 -7.58
CA LYS A 246 -8.75 -4.67 -7.11
C LYS A 246 -7.82 -3.76 -7.91
N PHE A 247 -8.14 -2.48 -7.97
CA PHE A 247 -7.23 -1.45 -8.45
C PHE A 247 -7.39 -0.18 -7.62
N VAL A 248 -6.34 0.60 -7.53
CA VAL A 248 -6.29 1.82 -6.72
C VAL A 248 -5.68 2.98 -7.51
N THR A 249 -5.84 4.20 -7.02
CA THR A 249 -5.30 5.42 -7.65
C THR A 249 -5.87 5.71 -9.03
N SER A 250 -7.18 6.01 -9.08
CA SER A 250 -7.86 6.38 -10.31
C SER A 250 -7.84 7.90 -10.55
N TYR A 251 -7.83 8.29 -11.82
CA TYR A 251 -8.02 9.67 -12.24
C TYR A 251 -9.48 9.92 -12.65
N PRO A 252 -10.16 10.95 -12.13
CA PRO A 252 -11.61 11.11 -12.31
C PRO A 252 -12.08 11.11 -13.78
N LYS A 253 -11.35 11.78 -14.68
CA LYS A 253 -11.72 11.85 -16.10
C LYS A 253 -11.65 10.52 -16.83
N ASP A 254 -10.82 9.60 -16.35
CA ASP A 254 -10.59 8.30 -16.97
C ASP A 254 -11.52 7.21 -16.37
N MET A 255 -12.50 7.62 -15.51
CA MET A 255 -13.56 6.74 -15.01
C MET A 255 -14.69 6.69 -16.05
N THR A 256 -14.48 5.90 -17.09
CA THR A 256 -15.40 5.78 -18.23
C THR A 256 -16.61 4.90 -17.92
N LEU A 257 -17.69 5.06 -18.68
CA LEU A 257 -18.89 4.21 -18.55
C LEU A 257 -18.57 2.74 -18.87
N ASP A 258 -17.74 2.49 -19.88
CA ASP A 258 -17.29 1.15 -20.26
C ASP A 258 -16.56 0.45 -19.10
N LEU A 259 -15.63 1.16 -18.43
CA LEU A 259 -14.96 0.64 -17.25
C LEU A 259 -15.93 0.32 -16.11
N LEU A 260 -16.92 1.19 -15.84
CA LEU A 260 -17.92 0.98 -14.81
C LEU A 260 -18.82 -0.21 -15.12
N GLN A 261 -19.24 -0.38 -16.39
CA GLN A 261 -20.00 -1.54 -16.83
C GLN A 261 -19.19 -2.83 -16.68
N THR A 262 -17.91 -2.81 -17.05
CA THR A 262 -16.99 -3.93 -16.86
C THR A 262 -16.89 -4.31 -15.36
N ILE A 263 -16.76 -3.35 -14.46
CA ILE A 263 -16.73 -3.60 -13.00
C ILE A 263 -18.04 -4.23 -12.52
N ARG A 264 -19.19 -3.77 -13.02
CA ARG A 264 -20.50 -4.32 -12.68
C ARG A 264 -20.65 -5.79 -13.14
N ASP A 265 -20.19 -6.09 -14.34
CA ASP A 265 -20.45 -7.35 -15.01
C ASP A 265 -19.46 -8.46 -14.61
N LEU A 266 -18.24 -8.10 -14.17
CA LEU A 266 -17.19 -9.02 -13.78
C LEU A 266 -17.17 -9.24 -12.25
N LYS A 267 -17.74 -10.34 -11.78
CA LYS A 267 -17.92 -10.65 -10.35
C LYS A 267 -16.63 -10.65 -9.50
N LYS A 268 -15.48 -10.96 -10.09
CA LYS A 268 -14.19 -10.92 -9.36
C LYS A 268 -13.66 -9.50 -9.20
N VAL A 269 -14.13 -8.52 -10.00
CA VAL A 269 -13.67 -7.14 -9.91
C VAL A 269 -14.35 -6.44 -8.74
N SER A 270 -13.57 -5.94 -7.80
CA SER A 270 -14.08 -5.23 -6.63
C SER A 270 -14.73 -3.89 -7.03
N PRO A 271 -15.93 -3.57 -6.54
CA PRO A 271 -16.57 -2.28 -6.76
C PRO A 271 -16.01 -1.18 -5.82
N TYR A 272 -14.90 -1.44 -5.15
CA TYR A 272 -14.17 -0.43 -4.40
C TYR A 272 -13.34 0.43 -5.34
N LEU A 273 -13.67 1.72 -5.42
CA LEU A 273 -13.05 2.68 -6.31
C LEU A 273 -12.32 3.76 -5.50
N HIS A 274 -11.00 3.85 -5.67
CA HIS A 274 -10.23 4.94 -5.08
C HIS A 274 -10.02 6.03 -6.12
N VAL A 275 -10.73 7.16 -5.97
CA VAL A 275 -10.76 8.27 -6.96
C VAL A 275 -10.42 9.60 -6.26
N PRO A 276 -9.12 9.96 -6.18
CA PRO A 276 -8.66 11.16 -5.48
C PRO A 276 -9.22 12.47 -6.08
N LEU A 277 -10.03 13.19 -5.32
CA LEU A 277 -10.56 14.52 -5.69
C LEU A 277 -9.55 15.64 -5.39
N GLN A 278 -8.93 15.60 -4.23
CA GLN A 278 -7.96 16.53 -3.65
C GLN A 278 -8.58 17.79 -3.01
N SER A 279 -9.59 18.43 -3.61
CA SER A 279 -10.31 19.58 -3.06
C SER A 279 -11.70 19.69 -3.68
N GLY A 280 -12.66 20.19 -2.92
CA GLY A 280 -14.02 20.50 -3.40
C GLY A 280 -14.17 21.88 -4.00
N SER A 281 -13.08 22.63 -4.17
CA SER A 281 -13.11 23.97 -4.77
C SER A 281 -12.46 24.00 -6.15
N ASP A 282 -13.19 24.50 -7.16
CA ASP A 282 -12.67 24.65 -8.52
C ASP A 282 -11.44 25.59 -8.58
N ALA A 283 -11.40 26.61 -7.73
CA ALA A 283 -10.27 27.51 -7.65
C ALA A 283 -9.00 26.80 -7.14
N VAL A 284 -9.15 25.94 -6.11
CA VAL A 284 -8.05 25.11 -5.58
C VAL A 284 -7.64 24.07 -6.62
N LEU A 285 -8.58 23.35 -7.24
CA LEU A 285 -8.32 22.36 -8.29
C LEU A 285 -7.56 22.97 -9.46
N LYS A 286 -7.89 24.20 -9.86
CA LYS A 286 -7.17 24.95 -10.89
C LYS A 286 -5.73 25.26 -10.46
N ARG A 287 -5.51 25.73 -9.22
CA ARG A 287 -4.16 25.97 -8.68
C ARG A 287 -3.35 24.66 -8.58
N MET A 288 -4.01 23.57 -8.21
CA MET A 288 -3.43 22.20 -8.20
C MET A 288 -3.20 21.63 -9.60
N LYS A 289 -3.75 22.25 -10.66
CA LYS A 289 -3.73 21.75 -12.04
C LYS A 289 -4.34 20.34 -12.16
N ARG A 290 -5.51 20.13 -11.57
CA ARG A 290 -6.17 18.81 -11.63
C ARG A 290 -6.82 18.50 -12.98
N GLY A 291 -7.09 19.52 -13.82
CA GLY A 291 -7.61 19.33 -15.18
C GLY A 291 -9.07 18.90 -15.24
N TYR A 292 -9.80 18.96 -14.14
CA TYR A 292 -11.26 18.75 -14.03
C TYR A 292 -11.86 19.74 -13.02
N THR A 293 -13.17 19.89 -13.10
CA THR A 293 -13.98 20.71 -12.19
C THR A 293 -14.73 19.84 -11.18
N VAL A 294 -15.26 20.46 -10.15
CA VAL A 294 -16.15 19.83 -9.18
C VAL A 294 -17.42 19.31 -9.86
N GLY A 295 -17.95 20.06 -10.87
CA GLY A 295 -19.08 19.59 -11.67
C GLY A 295 -18.80 18.28 -12.39
N GLU A 296 -17.66 18.20 -13.11
CA GLU A 296 -17.24 16.94 -13.78
C GLU A 296 -17.03 15.79 -12.80
N TYR A 297 -16.61 16.08 -11.56
CA TYR A 297 -16.48 15.05 -10.51
C TYR A 297 -17.85 14.57 -10.02
N ARG A 298 -18.83 15.48 -9.84
CA ARG A 298 -20.23 15.12 -9.52
C ARG A 298 -20.84 14.24 -10.60
N ASP A 299 -20.65 14.59 -11.88
CA ASP A 299 -21.14 13.79 -13.02
C ASP A 299 -20.51 12.38 -13.01
N MET A 300 -19.24 12.26 -12.67
CA MET A 300 -18.59 10.96 -12.49
C MET A 300 -19.20 10.17 -11.32
N MET A 301 -19.44 10.80 -10.18
CA MET A 301 -20.09 10.14 -9.03
C MET A 301 -21.52 9.69 -9.36
N ALA A 302 -22.28 10.49 -10.09
CA ALA A 302 -23.60 10.11 -10.58
C ALA A 302 -23.53 8.86 -11.46
N ARG A 303 -22.62 8.83 -12.45
CA ARG A 303 -22.40 7.64 -13.30
C ARG A 303 -22.01 6.40 -12.51
N ILE A 304 -21.16 6.53 -11.48
CA ILE A 304 -20.80 5.42 -10.60
C ILE A 304 -22.04 4.89 -9.90
N ASN A 305 -22.84 5.76 -9.30
CA ASN A 305 -24.05 5.38 -8.58
C ASN A 305 -25.11 4.77 -9.51
N GLU A 306 -25.30 5.31 -10.71
CA GLU A 306 -26.23 4.78 -11.71
C GLU A 306 -25.83 3.39 -12.22
N THR A 307 -24.51 3.13 -12.36
CA THR A 307 -24.00 1.89 -12.94
C THR A 307 -23.83 0.78 -11.91
N LEU A 308 -23.32 1.10 -10.72
CA LEU A 308 -22.93 0.15 -9.68
C LEU A 308 -23.92 0.11 -8.50
N GLY A 309 -24.72 1.16 -8.30
CA GLY A 309 -25.69 1.26 -7.21
C GLY A 309 -25.05 1.09 -5.83
N ASP A 310 -25.75 0.39 -4.93
CA ASP A 310 -25.32 0.14 -3.54
C ASP A 310 -24.05 -0.72 -3.43
N ALA A 311 -23.61 -1.36 -4.50
CA ALA A 311 -22.37 -2.14 -4.51
C ALA A 311 -21.14 -1.23 -4.49
N ALA A 312 -21.24 0.00 -5.00
CA ALA A 312 -20.12 0.94 -5.09
C ALA A 312 -19.62 1.36 -3.71
N ALA A 313 -18.32 1.37 -3.56
CA ALA A 313 -17.64 1.95 -2.39
C ALA A 313 -16.54 2.88 -2.88
N VAL A 314 -16.81 4.18 -2.85
CA VAL A 314 -15.85 5.18 -3.35
C VAL A 314 -15.03 5.73 -2.19
N SER A 315 -13.71 5.80 -2.37
CA SER A 315 -12.79 6.49 -1.47
C SER A 315 -12.05 7.60 -2.20
N SER A 316 -11.55 8.58 -1.45
CA SER A 316 -10.88 9.75 -2.02
C SER A 316 -9.70 10.20 -1.17
N ASP A 317 -8.83 11.00 -1.79
CA ASP A 317 -7.78 11.75 -1.09
C ASP A 317 -8.11 13.24 -1.10
N PHE A 318 -7.75 13.92 -0.01
CA PHE A 318 -7.87 15.37 0.13
C PHE A 318 -6.58 15.98 0.65
N ILE A 319 -6.23 17.14 0.13
CA ILE A 319 -5.15 18.00 0.62
C ILE A 319 -5.77 19.29 1.11
N VAL A 320 -5.73 19.52 2.42
CA VAL A 320 -6.22 20.76 3.05
C VAL A 320 -5.09 21.75 3.28
N GLY A 321 -5.42 23.05 3.23
CA GLY A 321 -4.44 24.12 3.39
C GLY A 321 -3.45 24.21 2.25
N PHE A 322 -3.88 23.92 1.02
CA PHE A 322 -3.08 24.18 -0.18
C PHE A 322 -2.86 25.67 -0.35
N CYS A 323 -1.78 26.06 -1.04
CA CYS A 323 -1.38 27.45 -1.27
C CYS A 323 -2.57 28.33 -1.66
N GLY A 324 -2.83 29.40 -0.87
CA GLY A 324 -3.92 30.34 -1.07
C GLY A 324 -5.32 29.80 -0.80
N GLU A 325 -5.47 28.63 -0.17
CA GLU A 325 -6.79 28.10 0.18
C GLU A 325 -7.46 28.97 1.25
N THR A 326 -8.61 29.55 0.92
CA THR A 326 -9.44 30.34 1.83
C THR A 326 -10.37 29.46 2.67
N ASP A 327 -11.01 30.01 3.71
CA ASP A 327 -12.00 29.29 4.51
C ASP A 327 -13.25 28.94 3.68
N ALA A 328 -13.66 29.80 2.76
CA ALA A 328 -14.77 29.51 1.85
C ALA A 328 -14.46 28.32 0.92
N GLU A 329 -13.27 28.28 0.33
CA GLU A 329 -12.82 27.17 -0.53
C GLU A 329 -12.68 25.86 0.26
N PHE A 330 -12.26 25.92 1.52
CA PHE A 330 -12.25 24.75 2.40
C PHE A 330 -13.69 24.29 2.72
N GLN A 331 -14.62 25.21 2.98
CA GLN A 331 -16.03 24.88 3.21
C GLN A 331 -16.65 24.18 1.99
N GLU A 332 -16.34 24.61 0.77
CA GLU A 332 -16.75 23.91 -0.47
C GLU A 332 -16.27 22.45 -0.46
N THR A 333 -15.06 22.18 0.07
CA THR A 333 -14.53 20.79 0.21
C THR A 333 -15.34 20.00 1.24
N VAL A 334 -15.66 20.60 2.40
CA VAL A 334 -16.49 19.97 3.45
C VAL A 334 -17.87 19.60 2.92
N ASP A 335 -18.49 20.52 2.17
CA ASP A 335 -19.84 20.31 1.65
C ASP A 335 -19.87 19.22 0.56
N LEU A 336 -18.85 19.17 -0.29
CA LEU A 336 -18.74 18.13 -1.30
C LEU A 336 -18.48 16.73 -0.68
N VAL A 337 -17.72 16.64 0.40
CA VAL A 337 -17.53 15.38 1.15
C VAL A 337 -18.84 14.87 1.73
N LYS A 338 -19.69 15.79 2.28
CA LYS A 338 -21.04 15.44 2.75
C LYS A 338 -21.96 14.99 1.62
N GLU A 339 -21.85 15.61 0.44
CA GLU A 339 -22.64 15.28 -0.74
C GLU A 339 -22.27 13.91 -1.31
N CYS A 340 -20.96 13.68 -1.54
CA CYS A 340 -20.45 12.46 -2.18
C CYS A 340 -20.48 11.24 -1.27
N ARG A 341 -20.51 11.43 0.06
CA ARG A 341 -20.56 10.34 1.06
C ARG A 341 -19.53 9.24 0.78
N PHE A 342 -18.25 9.62 0.78
CA PHE A 342 -17.19 8.64 0.56
C PHE A 342 -17.17 7.56 1.65
N LYS A 343 -16.94 6.31 1.26
CA LYS A 343 -16.73 5.20 2.19
C LYS A 343 -15.65 5.53 3.24
N ASN A 344 -14.55 6.10 2.76
CA ASN A 344 -13.46 6.65 3.58
C ASN A 344 -12.66 7.65 2.75
N SER A 345 -11.95 8.55 3.42
CA SER A 345 -11.06 9.50 2.77
C SER A 345 -9.72 9.59 3.51
N PHE A 346 -8.64 9.73 2.73
CA PHE A 346 -7.33 10.04 3.29
C PHE A 346 -7.12 11.56 3.20
N ILE A 347 -6.98 12.20 4.36
CA ILE A 347 -6.93 13.66 4.48
C ILE A 347 -5.53 14.07 4.91
N PHE A 348 -4.87 14.87 4.08
CA PHE A 348 -3.50 15.32 4.28
C PHE A 348 -3.44 16.83 4.41
N LYS A 349 -2.61 17.32 5.31
CA LYS A 349 -2.19 18.72 5.31
C LYS A 349 -1.24 18.95 4.15
N TYR A 350 -1.40 20.05 3.42
CA TYR A 350 -0.40 20.42 2.41
C TYR A 350 0.98 20.56 3.06
N SER A 351 1.96 19.95 2.45
CA SER A 351 3.36 20.05 2.79
C SER A 351 4.16 20.25 1.51
N GLU A 352 4.92 21.30 1.45
CA GLU A 352 5.73 21.66 0.29
C GLU A 352 6.72 20.53 -0.06
N ARG A 353 6.83 20.24 -1.36
CA ARG A 353 7.78 19.24 -1.87
C ARG A 353 8.77 19.92 -2.79
N PRO A 354 10.05 20.03 -2.40
CA PRO A 354 11.09 20.61 -3.26
C PRO A 354 11.11 19.98 -4.64
N GLY A 355 11.22 20.79 -5.68
CA GLY A 355 11.21 20.36 -7.07
C GLY A 355 9.82 20.35 -7.74
N THR A 356 8.73 20.45 -6.98
CA THR A 356 7.37 20.58 -7.55
C THR A 356 7.09 22.01 -8.04
N LYS A 357 6.11 22.16 -8.93
CA LYS A 357 5.71 23.48 -9.42
C LYS A 357 5.11 24.35 -8.31
N ALA A 358 4.37 23.75 -7.38
CA ALA A 358 3.80 24.49 -6.24
C ALA A 358 4.93 25.08 -5.38
N ALA A 359 5.90 24.28 -4.97
CA ALA A 359 7.04 24.73 -4.19
C ALA A 359 7.85 25.86 -4.84
N GLY A 360 7.92 25.88 -6.18
CA GLY A 360 8.68 26.89 -6.91
C GLY A 360 7.91 28.16 -7.29
N LYS A 361 6.56 28.14 -7.22
CA LYS A 361 5.73 29.21 -7.80
C LYS A 361 4.60 29.72 -6.92
N LEU A 362 4.20 28.96 -5.92
CA LEU A 362 3.08 29.28 -5.04
C LEU A 362 3.61 29.39 -3.61
N PRO A 363 3.33 30.49 -2.89
CA PRO A 363 3.72 30.60 -1.49
C PRO A 363 2.89 29.64 -0.65
N ASP A 364 3.52 28.95 0.29
CA ASP A 364 2.82 28.18 1.33
C ASP A 364 2.36 29.13 2.43
N ASP A 365 1.27 29.86 2.16
CA ASP A 365 0.75 30.99 2.91
C ASP A 365 -0.34 30.61 3.92
N VAL A 366 -0.79 29.35 3.94
CA VAL A 366 -1.76 28.88 4.92
C VAL A 366 -1.05 28.45 6.21
N PRO A 367 -1.30 29.08 7.38
CA PRO A 367 -0.64 28.73 8.61
C PRO A 367 -0.83 27.25 9.00
N PHE A 368 0.19 26.64 9.61
CA PHE A 368 0.16 25.23 10.00
C PHE A 368 -1.03 24.89 10.93
N GLU A 369 -1.38 25.78 11.86
CA GLU A 369 -2.51 25.57 12.76
C GLU A 369 -3.85 25.55 12.01
N VAL A 370 -4.01 26.38 10.98
CA VAL A 370 -5.19 26.36 10.11
C VAL A 370 -5.25 25.03 9.33
N LYS A 371 -4.13 24.58 8.77
CA LYS A 371 -4.05 23.26 8.11
C LYS A 371 -4.44 22.14 9.07
N ARG A 372 -3.96 22.19 10.32
CA ARG A 372 -4.28 21.21 11.35
C ARG A 372 -5.76 21.22 11.70
N GLN A 373 -6.35 22.40 11.89
CA GLN A 373 -7.78 22.56 12.18
C GLN A 373 -8.63 21.98 11.04
N ARG A 374 -8.36 22.40 9.80
CA ARG A 374 -9.09 21.90 8.60
C ARG A 374 -8.96 20.39 8.43
N ASN A 375 -7.77 19.82 8.70
CA ASN A 375 -7.57 18.38 8.66
C ASN A 375 -8.44 17.63 9.68
N ASN A 376 -8.47 18.11 10.93
CA ASN A 376 -9.26 17.49 11.99
C ASN A 376 -10.77 17.63 11.72
N GLU A 377 -11.22 18.78 11.24
CA GLU A 377 -12.61 19.05 10.90
C GLU A 377 -13.09 18.12 9.78
N LEU A 378 -12.35 18.06 8.66
CA LEU A 378 -12.73 17.21 7.53
C LEU A 378 -12.69 15.73 7.89
N LEU A 379 -11.73 15.32 8.75
CA LEU A 379 -11.65 13.96 9.27
C LEU A 379 -12.86 13.61 10.14
N ALA A 380 -13.32 14.52 10.99
CA ALA A 380 -14.50 14.32 11.82
C ALA A 380 -15.77 14.15 10.96
N VAL A 381 -15.92 15.00 9.92
CA VAL A 381 -17.02 14.88 8.94
C VAL A 381 -17.00 13.53 8.24
N GLN A 382 -15.84 13.12 7.73
CA GLN A 382 -15.69 11.83 7.02
C GLN A 382 -15.97 10.65 7.94
N ASN A 383 -15.47 10.65 9.17
CA ASN A 383 -15.70 9.55 10.12
C ASN A 383 -17.19 9.38 10.41
N LYS A 384 -17.92 10.49 10.61
CA LYS A 384 -19.37 10.45 10.82
C LYS A 384 -20.10 9.82 9.62
N ILE A 385 -19.76 10.23 8.40
CA ILE A 385 -20.34 9.65 7.17
C ILE A 385 -20.05 8.15 7.11
N SER A 386 -18.81 7.74 7.37
CA SER A 386 -18.43 6.32 7.31
C SER A 386 -19.16 5.48 8.37
N GLU A 387 -19.39 6.02 9.57
CA GLU A 387 -20.19 5.36 10.61
C GLU A 387 -21.65 5.23 10.19
N GLU A 388 -22.25 6.29 9.66
CA GLU A 388 -23.62 6.27 9.16
C GLU A 388 -23.81 5.24 8.04
N ASP A 389 -22.88 5.20 7.07
CA ASP A 389 -22.95 4.26 5.92
C ASP A 389 -22.75 2.80 6.37
N ASN A 390 -21.92 2.57 7.37
CA ASN A 390 -21.74 1.25 7.95
C ASN A 390 -23.02 0.72 8.62
N GLN A 391 -23.92 1.59 9.15
CA GLN A 391 -25.20 1.17 9.74
C GLN A 391 -26.05 0.34 8.77
N SER A 392 -25.92 0.58 7.46
CA SER A 392 -26.63 -0.18 6.45
C SER A 392 -26.24 -1.66 6.38
N PHE A 393 -25.13 -2.05 7.03
CA PHE A 393 -24.66 -3.43 7.07
C PHE A 393 -25.17 -4.23 8.27
N LEU A 394 -25.76 -3.58 9.27
CA LEU A 394 -26.34 -4.29 10.41
C LEU A 394 -27.39 -5.30 9.99
N GLY A 395 -27.28 -6.53 10.48
CA GLY A 395 -28.17 -7.63 10.16
C GLY A 395 -27.98 -8.24 8.77
N ARG A 396 -27.00 -7.76 7.98
CA ARG A 396 -26.66 -8.37 6.68
C ARG A 396 -25.57 -9.44 6.85
N THR A 397 -25.62 -10.43 5.98
CA THR A 397 -24.52 -11.38 5.77
C THR A 397 -23.71 -10.89 4.58
N VAL A 398 -22.39 -10.85 4.73
CA VAL A 398 -21.44 -10.40 3.71
C VAL A 398 -20.30 -11.39 3.55
N ASP A 399 -19.86 -11.59 2.30
CA ASP A 399 -18.68 -12.42 2.02
C ASP A 399 -17.40 -11.67 2.38
N VAL A 400 -16.57 -12.28 3.21
CA VAL A 400 -15.35 -11.69 3.76
C VAL A 400 -14.15 -12.58 3.41
N LEU A 401 -13.18 -12.03 2.67
CA LEU A 401 -11.87 -12.63 2.54
C LEU A 401 -11.09 -12.39 3.84
N ILE A 402 -10.77 -13.47 4.54
CA ILE A 402 -10.17 -13.45 5.89
C ILE A 402 -8.66 -13.27 5.76
N GLU A 403 -8.14 -12.15 6.26
CA GLU A 403 -6.75 -11.72 6.06
C GLU A 403 -5.80 -12.26 7.14
N GLY A 404 -6.29 -12.46 8.36
CA GLY A 404 -5.46 -12.92 9.47
C GLY A 404 -6.01 -12.52 10.83
N PRO A 405 -5.22 -12.67 11.91
CA PRO A 405 -5.57 -12.17 13.23
C PRO A 405 -5.78 -10.66 13.23
N SER A 406 -6.65 -10.15 14.12
CA SER A 406 -6.85 -8.73 14.29
C SER A 406 -5.60 -8.09 14.91
N LYS A 407 -5.35 -6.81 14.60
CA LYS A 407 -4.22 -6.06 15.20
C LYS A 407 -4.29 -6.00 16.73
N ARG A 408 -5.49 -6.06 17.33
CA ARG A 408 -5.66 -6.08 18.79
C ARG A 408 -5.23 -7.41 19.37
N HIS A 409 -5.53 -8.50 18.69
CA HIS A 409 -5.10 -9.84 19.09
C HIS A 409 -3.57 -9.95 18.99
N ASP A 410 -2.98 -9.54 17.86
CA ASP A 410 -1.52 -9.56 17.68
C ASP A 410 -0.78 -8.71 18.72
N ALA A 411 -1.33 -7.54 19.06
CA ALA A 411 -0.74 -6.68 20.10
C ALA A 411 -0.82 -7.33 21.49
N ALA A 412 -1.91 -8.04 21.80
CA ALA A 412 -2.07 -8.76 23.06
C ALA A 412 -1.10 -9.95 23.16
N VAL A 413 -0.98 -10.75 22.09
CA VAL A 413 -0.03 -11.87 22.01
C VAL A 413 1.41 -11.38 22.11
N ASN A 414 1.79 -10.33 21.37
CA ASN A 414 3.14 -9.75 21.44
C ASN A 414 3.45 -9.16 22.83
N LYS A 415 2.46 -8.65 23.54
CA LYS A 415 2.63 -8.16 24.90
C LYS A 415 2.93 -9.31 25.85
N VAL A 416 2.17 -10.42 25.77
CA VAL A 416 2.40 -11.63 26.57
C VAL A 416 3.77 -12.23 26.28
N VAL A 417 4.13 -12.38 25.00
CA VAL A 417 5.45 -12.90 24.57
C VAL A 417 6.59 -12.02 25.09
N ASN A 418 6.44 -10.69 25.06
CA ASN A 418 7.43 -9.76 25.58
C ASN A 418 7.49 -9.78 27.11
N GLU A 419 6.38 -9.97 27.80
CA GLU A 419 6.34 -10.12 29.26
C GLU A 419 6.97 -11.45 29.70
N GLU A 420 6.74 -12.56 28.96
CA GLU A 420 7.41 -13.84 29.19
C GLU A 420 8.93 -13.78 28.86
N ALA A 421 9.33 -13.05 27.83
CA ALA A 421 10.72 -12.83 27.51
C ALA A 421 11.41 -11.93 28.55
N GLN A 422 10.70 -10.94 29.09
CA GLN A 422 11.19 -10.06 30.18
C GLN A 422 11.27 -10.79 31.51
N THR A 423 10.34 -11.72 31.83
CA THR A 423 10.41 -12.55 33.04
C THR A 423 11.58 -13.52 33.01
N LYS A 424 12.00 -13.98 31.81
CA LYS A 424 13.21 -14.79 31.65
C LYS A 424 14.52 -13.99 31.71
N SER A 425 14.46 -12.67 31.48
CA SER A 425 15.62 -11.76 31.56
C SER A 425 15.72 -10.98 32.87
N LEU A 426 14.69 -11.05 33.74
CA LEU A 426 14.65 -10.35 35.03
C LEU A 426 15.35 -11.09 36.17
N GLU A 427 16.01 -12.23 35.90
CA GLU A 427 17.00 -12.80 36.83
C GLU A 427 18.39 -12.14 36.73
N ASP A 428 18.61 -11.28 35.72
CA ASP A 428 19.85 -10.50 35.58
C ASP A 428 19.52 -9.06 35.14
N LEU A 429 19.68 -8.10 36.05
CA LEU A 429 19.79 -6.66 35.89
C LEU A 429 18.70 -5.79 36.50
N ASP A 430 19.01 -5.34 37.69
CA ASP A 430 18.55 -4.08 38.29
C ASP A 430 18.94 -2.84 37.47
N ARG A 431 18.03 -1.88 37.44
CA ARG A 431 18.14 -0.43 37.19
C ARG A 431 17.66 0.17 35.86
N VAL A 432 16.52 0.88 36.03
CA VAL A 432 16.27 2.33 35.79
C VAL A 432 16.16 2.76 34.31
N VAL A 433 15.16 3.46 33.89
CA VAL A 433 14.46 4.69 34.24
C VAL A 433 13.17 4.83 33.42
N VAL A 434 12.15 5.36 34.05
CA VAL A 434 10.84 5.76 33.54
C VAL A 434 10.96 6.93 32.54
N GLY A 435 10.29 6.83 31.42
CA GLY A 435 10.00 7.93 30.51
C GLY A 435 8.61 7.74 29.88
N ASP A 436 7.78 8.72 30.09
CA ASP A 436 6.35 8.87 29.86
C ASP A 436 5.84 8.43 28.46
N PRO A 437 4.77 7.64 28.36
CA PRO A 437 4.17 7.26 27.09
C PRO A 437 2.95 8.11 26.76
N ALA A 438 3.14 9.28 26.18
CA ALA A 438 2.05 10.05 25.59
C ALA A 438 2.42 10.57 24.20
N SER A 439 2.27 9.76 23.21
CA SER A 439 1.73 10.10 21.88
C SER A 439 1.65 8.83 21.03
N ALA A 440 0.57 8.13 21.26
CA ALA A 440 0.18 6.96 20.48
C ALA A 440 -0.22 7.33 19.07
N ALA A 441 0.14 6.43 18.20
CA ALA A 441 -0.60 5.97 17.04
C ALA A 441 -0.81 6.96 15.91
N LYS A 442 -0.28 6.62 14.76
CA LYS A 442 -1.16 6.22 13.66
C LYS A 442 -0.35 5.66 12.51
N GLU A 443 -0.65 4.40 12.24
CA GLU A 443 -0.62 3.75 10.93
C GLU A 443 0.60 4.02 10.04
N SER A 444 1.67 3.35 10.35
CA SER A 444 2.60 2.88 9.32
C SER A 444 2.45 1.36 9.29
N THR A 445 2.03 0.82 8.16
CA THR A 445 2.14 -0.61 7.91
C THR A 445 3.62 -0.93 7.89
N LEU A 446 4.18 -1.23 9.05
CA LEU A 446 5.51 -1.82 9.19
C LEU A 446 5.36 -3.27 8.74
N VAL A 447 5.81 -3.57 7.56
CA VAL A 447 6.08 -4.95 7.17
C VAL A 447 7.36 -5.34 7.88
N GLN A 448 7.25 -5.94 9.06
CA GLN A 448 8.34 -6.71 9.64
C GLN A 448 8.40 -8.06 8.91
N LEU A 449 9.53 -8.31 8.30
CA LEU A 449 9.76 -9.53 7.53
C LEU A 449 10.20 -10.64 8.48
N SER A 450 9.52 -11.77 8.42
CA SER A 450 9.97 -13.00 9.07
C SER A 450 11.01 -13.70 8.18
N PRO A 451 12.00 -14.37 8.75
CA PRO A 451 13.01 -15.08 7.99
C PRO A 451 12.41 -16.32 7.33
N ALA A 452 12.72 -16.52 6.06
CA ALA A 452 12.41 -17.74 5.35
C ALA A 452 13.66 -18.42 4.85
N THR A 453 13.72 -19.72 5.02
CA THR A 453 14.84 -20.58 4.61
C THR A 453 14.93 -20.66 3.09
N GLY A 454 16.11 -20.39 2.55
CA GLY A 454 16.37 -20.40 1.10
C GLY A 454 16.27 -21.80 0.48
N LYS A 455 15.20 -22.03 -0.29
CA LYS A 455 15.00 -23.26 -1.07
C LYS A 455 14.41 -22.97 -2.46
N PRO A 456 14.60 -23.86 -3.49
CA PRO A 456 14.14 -23.65 -4.85
C PRO A 456 12.62 -23.53 -5.02
N ILE A 457 12.15 -23.04 -6.17
CA ILE A 457 10.77 -22.64 -6.46
C ILE A 457 9.73 -23.73 -6.19
N ASP A 458 10.01 -24.99 -6.41
CA ASP A 458 9.11 -26.10 -6.07
C ASP A 458 8.98 -26.32 -4.56
N GLU A 459 9.96 -25.89 -3.77
CA GLU A 459 9.90 -25.86 -2.31
C GLU A 459 9.15 -24.61 -1.80
N TYR A 460 9.00 -23.52 -2.60
CA TYR A 460 8.24 -22.33 -2.23
C TYR A 460 6.73 -22.59 -2.07
N LYS A 461 6.15 -23.46 -2.93
CA LYS A 461 4.75 -23.87 -2.76
C LYS A 461 4.55 -24.57 -1.41
N ASN A 462 5.53 -25.35 -0.99
CA ASN A 462 5.53 -26.01 0.30
C ASN A 462 5.78 -25.01 1.44
N HIS A 463 6.60 -23.99 1.24
CA HIS A 463 6.98 -23.03 2.30
C HIS A 463 5.88 -22.01 2.65
N VAL A 464 5.09 -21.54 1.70
CA VAL A 464 3.90 -20.71 1.97
C VAL A 464 2.86 -21.56 2.69
N ALA A 465 2.67 -22.81 2.25
CA ALA A 465 1.85 -23.79 2.94
C ALA A 465 2.42 -24.12 4.32
N ASP A 466 3.73 -24.23 4.48
CA ASP A 466 4.40 -24.52 5.75
C ASP A 466 4.33 -23.35 6.73
N LYS A 467 4.43 -22.09 6.27
CA LYS A 467 4.25 -20.91 7.13
C LYS A 467 2.80 -20.73 7.55
N GLN A 468 1.85 -20.93 6.63
CA GLN A 468 0.43 -21.01 6.97
C GLN A 468 0.18 -22.18 7.92
N LYS A 469 0.78 -23.32 7.67
CA LYS A 469 0.68 -24.52 8.49
C LYS A 469 1.32 -24.31 9.85
N ALA A 470 2.51 -23.70 9.96
CA ALA A 470 3.15 -23.39 11.24
C ALA A 470 2.35 -22.37 12.06
N MET A 471 1.80 -21.34 11.40
CA MET A 471 0.90 -20.38 12.03
C MET A 471 -0.42 -21.03 12.43
N LEU A 472 -0.98 -21.90 11.59
CA LEU A 472 -2.17 -22.69 11.88
C LEU A 472 -1.89 -23.72 12.98
N GLU A 473 -0.75 -24.42 12.96
CA GLU A 473 -0.37 -25.40 14.00
C GLU A 473 -0.13 -24.74 15.37
N GLN A 474 0.40 -23.52 15.40
CA GLN A 474 0.53 -22.74 16.63
C GLN A 474 -0.84 -22.45 17.25
N TYR A 475 -1.85 -22.12 16.43
CA TYR A 475 -3.22 -21.86 16.87
C TYR A 475 -4.06 -23.16 17.04
N GLU A 476 -3.78 -24.22 16.27
CA GLU A 476 -4.47 -25.51 16.37
C GLU A 476 -4.19 -26.24 17.69
N ARG A 477 -2.99 -26.04 18.26
CA ARG A 477 -2.61 -26.63 19.55
C ARG A 477 -3.39 -26.05 20.72
N SER A 478 -3.91 -24.83 20.60
CA SER A 478 -4.72 -24.20 21.65
C SER A 478 -6.20 -24.53 21.55
N GLY A 479 -6.71 -24.91 20.38
CA GLY A 479 -8.16 -25.10 20.15
C GLY A 479 -8.97 -23.80 20.31
N GLU A 480 -8.29 -22.66 20.50
CA GLU A 480 -8.91 -21.39 20.82
C GLU A 480 -9.41 -20.66 19.58
N MET A 481 -10.57 -20.06 19.72
CA MET A 481 -11.08 -19.06 18.77
C MET A 481 -10.26 -17.79 18.92
N VAL A 482 -9.82 -17.21 17.81
CA VAL A 482 -9.05 -15.96 17.79
C VAL A 482 -9.85 -14.87 17.11
N GLN A 483 -9.59 -13.62 17.49
CA GLN A 483 -10.18 -12.51 16.77
C GLN A 483 -9.49 -12.34 15.42
N LEU A 484 -10.26 -12.55 14.34
CA LEU A 484 -9.84 -12.48 12.96
C LEU A 484 -10.28 -11.15 12.33
N THR A 485 -9.57 -10.74 11.31
CA THR A 485 -9.94 -9.62 10.45
C THR A 485 -9.98 -10.06 8.99
N GLY A 486 -10.85 -9.44 8.23
CA GLY A 486 -10.95 -9.64 6.80
C GLY A 486 -11.62 -8.45 6.11
N ARG A 487 -11.81 -8.57 4.81
CA ARG A 487 -12.44 -7.51 4.00
C ARG A 487 -13.56 -8.05 3.15
N THR A 488 -14.64 -7.26 3.10
CA THR A 488 -15.74 -7.48 2.16
C THR A 488 -15.27 -7.23 0.72
N HIS A 489 -16.10 -7.59 -0.26
CA HIS A 489 -15.81 -7.32 -1.67
C HIS A 489 -15.66 -5.82 -1.97
N CYS A 490 -16.41 -4.95 -1.28
CA CYS A 490 -16.29 -3.49 -1.35
C CYS A 490 -15.26 -2.89 -0.38
N ASP A 491 -14.30 -3.72 0.11
CA ASP A 491 -13.15 -3.33 0.93
C ASP A 491 -13.50 -2.79 2.33
N ARG A 492 -14.64 -3.15 2.93
CA ARG A 492 -14.93 -2.83 4.33
C ARG A 492 -14.23 -3.81 5.26
N ILE A 493 -13.69 -3.29 6.35
CA ILE A 493 -13.03 -4.12 7.37
C ILE A 493 -14.09 -4.81 8.22
N VAL A 494 -13.96 -6.12 8.37
CA VAL A 494 -14.78 -6.95 9.25
C VAL A 494 -13.90 -7.61 10.28
N VAL A 495 -14.32 -7.58 11.55
CA VAL A 495 -13.65 -8.25 12.66
C VAL A 495 -14.63 -9.21 13.32
N PHE A 496 -14.19 -10.42 13.60
CA PHE A 496 -15.02 -11.48 14.18
C PHE A 496 -14.15 -12.53 14.88
N ASP A 497 -14.75 -13.29 15.78
CA ASP A 497 -14.08 -14.43 16.40
C ASP A 497 -14.25 -15.68 15.54
N GLY A 498 -13.17 -16.39 15.27
CA GLY A 498 -13.19 -17.55 14.40
C GLY A 498 -11.96 -18.44 14.51
N SER A 499 -12.06 -19.64 13.93
CA SER A 499 -10.91 -20.53 13.83
C SER A 499 -9.87 -19.97 12.87
N PRO A 500 -8.56 -20.02 13.22
CA PRO A 500 -7.48 -19.63 12.33
C PRO A 500 -7.46 -20.38 10.97
N ARG A 501 -8.11 -21.54 10.88
CA ARG A 501 -8.27 -22.32 9.65
C ARG A 501 -9.05 -21.58 8.56
N LEU A 502 -9.77 -20.52 8.93
CA LEU A 502 -10.52 -19.67 8.00
C LEU A 502 -9.63 -18.66 7.27
N ILE A 503 -8.40 -18.43 7.74
CA ILE A 503 -7.48 -17.47 7.13
C ILE A 503 -7.21 -17.85 5.66
N GLY A 504 -7.33 -16.89 4.77
CA GLY A 504 -7.22 -17.07 3.31
C GLY A 504 -8.45 -17.67 2.66
N ARG A 505 -9.57 -17.81 3.37
CA ARG A 505 -10.86 -18.21 2.80
C ARG A 505 -11.79 -17.02 2.70
N THR A 506 -12.72 -17.11 1.79
CA THR A 506 -13.86 -16.19 1.70
C THR A 506 -15.05 -16.87 2.35
N GLU A 507 -15.54 -16.31 3.46
CA GLU A 507 -16.61 -16.88 4.26
C GLU A 507 -17.74 -15.89 4.50
N PRO A 508 -19.00 -16.36 4.61
CA PRO A 508 -20.14 -15.51 4.93
C PRO A 508 -20.11 -15.12 6.41
N ILE A 509 -20.10 -13.80 6.67
CA ILE A 509 -20.09 -13.22 8.01
C ILE A 509 -21.36 -12.40 8.24
N GLY A 510 -22.12 -12.74 9.27
CA GLY A 510 -23.30 -11.99 9.73
C GLY A 510 -22.85 -10.81 10.59
N ILE A 511 -23.24 -9.59 10.19
CA ILE A 511 -22.85 -8.35 10.89
C ILE A 511 -23.86 -8.04 11.98
N TYR A 512 -23.39 -7.97 13.24
CA TYR A 512 -24.22 -7.71 14.41
C TYR A 512 -23.96 -6.35 15.10
N ASP A 513 -22.79 -5.75 14.85
CA ASP A 513 -22.43 -4.46 15.48
C ASP A 513 -21.45 -3.66 14.61
N ILE A 514 -21.26 -2.39 14.94
CA ILE A 514 -20.36 -1.47 14.27
C ILE A 514 -19.52 -0.74 15.31
N SER A 515 -18.20 -0.76 15.13
CA SER A 515 -17.26 -0.03 15.97
C SER A 515 -16.43 0.92 15.11
N GLY A 516 -16.83 2.19 15.06
CA GLY A 516 -16.23 3.21 14.20
C GLY A 516 -16.28 2.80 12.72
N LEU A 517 -15.12 2.61 12.10
CA LEU A 517 -15.00 2.22 10.69
C LEU A 517 -15.01 0.69 10.45
N THR A 518 -15.23 -0.12 11.49
CA THR A 518 -15.12 -1.58 11.47
C THR A 518 -16.48 -2.22 11.70
N LEU A 519 -16.82 -3.19 10.88
CA LEU A 519 -17.98 -4.05 11.05
C LEU A 519 -17.61 -5.19 12.01
N MET A 520 -18.46 -5.48 12.98
CA MET A 520 -18.31 -6.60 13.91
C MET A 520 -19.27 -7.71 13.49
N GLY A 521 -18.76 -8.93 13.36
CA GLY A 521 -19.54 -10.01 12.80
C GLY A 521 -19.34 -11.37 13.49
N THR A 522 -20.05 -12.35 12.98
CA THR A 522 -19.89 -13.77 13.36
C THR A 522 -19.99 -14.64 12.11
N VAL A 523 -19.26 -15.75 12.11
CA VAL A 523 -19.32 -16.72 11.00
C VAL A 523 -20.73 -17.30 10.93
N VAL A 524 -21.33 -17.28 9.74
CA VAL A 524 -22.64 -17.88 9.51
C VAL A 524 -22.47 -19.38 9.31
N THR A 525 -22.95 -20.16 10.26
CA THR A 525 -23.03 -21.62 10.16
C THR A 525 -24.48 -22.05 9.99
N ASP A 526 -24.74 -23.27 9.49
CA ASP A 526 -26.11 -23.80 9.35
C ASP A 526 -26.91 -23.77 10.67
N GLN A 527 -26.25 -23.83 11.81
CA GLN A 527 -26.85 -23.68 13.13
C GLN A 527 -27.20 -22.22 13.48
N ALA A 528 -26.44 -21.23 12.97
CA ALA A 528 -26.66 -19.81 13.24
C ALA A 528 -27.84 -19.26 12.42
N VAL A 529 -28.17 -19.84 11.25
CA VAL A 529 -29.33 -19.46 10.44
C VAL A 529 -30.63 -19.65 11.21
N GLY A 530 -30.71 -20.65 12.09
CA GLY A 530 -31.86 -20.89 12.98
C GLY A 530 -32.07 -19.80 14.02
N LEU A 531 -31.00 -19.20 14.55
CA LEU A 531 -31.05 -18.15 15.58
C LEU A 531 -31.43 -16.77 15.04
N VAL A 532 -30.99 -16.43 13.82
CA VAL A 532 -31.32 -15.14 13.17
C VAL A 532 -32.82 -15.08 12.80
N ASN A 533 -33.42 -16.23 12.47
CA ASN A 533 -34.86 -16.31 12.17
C ASN A 533 -35.74 -16.22 13.43
N LEU A 534 -35.23 -16.57 14.61
CA LEU A 534 -35.97 -16.48 15.88
C LEU A 534 -36.03 -15.03 16.43
N GLN A 535 -35.03 -14.19 16.11
CA GLN A 535 -35.05 -12.78 16.51
C GLN A 535 -35.93 -11.87 15.62
N LYS A 536 -36.34 -12.34 14.45
CA LYS A 536 -37.30 -11.63 13.57
C LYS A 536 -38.76 -11.94 13.88
N SER A 537 -39.04 -12.85 14.81
CA SER A 537 -40.38 -13.28 15.21
C SER A 537 -40.79 -12.91 16.65
N SER A 538 -40.03 -11.99 17.29
CA SER A 538 -40.38 -11.47 18.62
C SER A 538 -40.60 -9.94 18.58
#